data_b356b1ba4cfa035382fe8c700078a237
#
_entry.id   b356b1ba4cfa035382fe8c700078a237
#
_cell.length_a   1.000
_cell.length_b   1.000
_cell.length_c   1.000
_cell.angle_alpha   90.00
_cell.angle_beta   90.00
_cell.angle_gamma   90.00
#
_symmetry.space_group_name_H-M   'P 1'
#
loop_
_entity.id
_entity.type
_entity.pdbx_description
1 polymer ?
#
loop_
_entity_poly.entity_id
_entity_poly.type
_entity_poly.pdbx_seq_one_letter_code
_entity_poly.pdbx_strand_id
1 'polypeptide(L)'
;NSTTALLKACKTVGAQVQFMTNVWGVDETVIKASGKAADGIVFAVRTSSVWGEDTEGMELIRNISSMSGKQDQYRSVHYISAICSTFYIVEAMKTAIAEGKLDGEGIRNAMYKKDNWIPKGLSGVCLPSTWKNDDHRGLMEVPIYMVKVNGATEKKNVDQLMKEKVIQLVKEDQITVPRRPEWRGY
;
A
#
# COMPACT_ATOMS: atom_id res chain seq x y z
N ASN A 1 19.62 -1.33 -2.44
CA ASN A 1 18.42 -2.08 -2.80
C ASN A 1 18.59 -2.71 -4.17
N SER A 2 18.26 -4.00 -4.32
CA SER A 2 18.42 -4.77 -5.56
C SER A 2 17.65 -4.18 -6.75
N THR A 3 16.42 -3.71 -6.51
CA THR A 3 15.60 -3.06 -7.55
C THR A 3 16.29 -1.82 -8.12
N THR A 4 16.82 -0.94 -7.27
CA THR A 4 17.56 0.26 -7.71
C THR A 4 18.78 -0.12 -8.56
N ALA A 5 19.53 -1.13 -8.15
CA ALA A 5 20.71 -1.58 -8.89
C ALA A 5 20.32 -2.13 -10.27
N LEU A 6 19.29 -2.98 -10.34
CA LEU A 6 18.75 -3.54 -11.58
C LEU A 6 18.31 -2.44 -12.55
N LEU A 7 17.50 -1.50 -12.09
CA LEU A 7 16.97 -0.41 -12.91
C LEU A 7 18.09 0.44 -13.51
N LYS A 8 19.10 0.80 -12.69
CA LYS A 8 20.25 1.57 -13.14
C LYS A 8 21.11 0.79 -14.14
N ALA A 9 21.35 -0.50 -13.89
CA ALA A 9 22.11 -1.35 -14.81
C ALA A 9 21.40 -1.48 -16.17
N CYS A 10 20.09 -1.76 -16.17
CA CYS A 10 19.31 -1.85 -17.42
C CYS A 10 19.35 -0.52 -18.19
N LYS A 11 19.23 0.61 -17.51
CA LYS A 11 19.35 1.91 -18.15
C LYS A 11 20.73 2.13 -18.74
N THR A 12 21.80 1.74 -18.05
CA THR A 12 23.18 1.88 -18.52
C THR A 12 23.44 1.09 -19.80
N VAL A 13 22.88 -0.12 -19.92
CA VAL A 13 23.03 -0.96 -21.13
C VAL A 13 21.99 -0.67 -22.20
N GLY A 14 21.11 0.34 -21.99
CA GLY A 14 20.08 0.74 -22.96
C GLY A 14 18.94 -0.26 -23.13
N ALA A 15 18.70 -1.14 -22.15
CA ALA A 15 17.63 -2.13 -22.23
C ALA A 15 16.24 -1.46 -22.27
N GLN A 16 15.46 -1.78 -23.28
CA GLN A 16 14.08 -1.31 -23.47
C GLN A 16 13.10 -2.37 -22.96
N VAL A 17 12.81 -2.38 -21.67
CA VAL A 17 11.94 -3.36 -21.03
C VAL A 17 10.92 -2.69 -20.13
N GLN A 18 9.71 -3.26 -20.06
CA GLN A 18 8.72 -2.87 -19.08
C GLN A 18 9.01 -3.53 -17.74
N PHE A 19 9.30 -2.73 -16.72
CA PHE A 19 9.45 -3.24 -15.37
C PHE A 19 8.13 -3.36 -14.66
N MET A 20 7.88 -4.53 -14.08
CA MET A 20 6.76 -4.78 -13.18
C MET A 20 7.28 -5.35 -11.86
N THR A 21 6.68 -4.96 -10.75
CA THR A 21 7.08 -5.45 -9.44
C THR A 21 5.89 -5.62 -8.50
N ASN A 22 6.08 -6.43 -7.48
CA ASN A 22 5.10 -6.59 -6.40
C ASN A 22 5.17 -5.41 -5.41
N VAL A 23 4.34 -5.47 -4.38
CA VAL A 23 4.20 -4.44 -3.33
C VAL A 23 5.49 -4.14 -2.53
N TRP A 24 6.51 -4.98 -2.60
CA TRP A 24 7.77 -4.84 -1.85
C TRP A 24 8.93 -4.35 -2.72
N GLY A 25 8.77 -4.41 -4.03
CA GLY A 25 9.87 -4.10 -4.96
C GLY A 25 10.10 -2.61 -5.17
N VAL A 26 9.08 -1.77 -4.97
CA VAL A 26 9.14 -0.33 -5.20
C VAL A 26 8.38 0.42 -4.10
N ASP A 27 9.00 1.48 -3.62
CA ASP A 27 8.41 2.55 -2.84
C ASP A 27 9.03 3.90 -3.26
N GLU A 28 8.62 4.98 -2.66
CA GLU A 28 9.08 6.32 -2.99
C GLU A 28 10.60 6.50 -2.74
N THR A 29 11.20 5.72 -1.82
CA THR A 29 12.64 5.78 -1.56
C THR A 29 13.42 5.08 -2.65
N VAL A 30 12.92 3.96 -3.15
CA VAL A 30 13.48 3.25 -4.32
C VAL A 30 13.37 4.11 -5.57
N ILE A 31 12.22 4.76 -5.79
CA ILE A 31 12.00 5.65 -6.93
C ILE A 31 13.00 6.82 -6.88
N LYS A 32 13.10 7.49 -5.72
CA LYS A 32 14.08 8.58 -5.52
C LYS A 32 15.51 8.11 -5.83
N ALA A 33 15.93 6.96 -5.30
CA ALA A 33 17.28 6.44 -5.47
C ALA A 33 17.56 5.99 -6.91
N SER A 34 16.54 5.58 -7.67
CA SER A 34 16.65 5.14 -9.06
C SER A 34 16.55 6.31 -10.05
N GLY A 35 15.94 7.44 -9.63
CA GLY A 35 15.72 8.60 -10.48
C GLY A 35 14.95 8.26 -11.75
N LYS A 36 15.36 8.81 -12.89
CA LYS A 36 14.72 8.57 -14.19
C LYS A 36 14.70 7.09 -14.63
N ALA A 37 15.51 6.23 -14.02
CA ALA A 37 15.46 4.79 -14.29
C ALA A 37 14.21 4.11 -13.71
N ALA A 38 13.50 4.76 -12.78
CA ALA A 38 12.25 4.27 -12.25
C ALA A 38 11.00 4.71 -13.04
N ASP A 39 11.16 5.61 -14.01
CA ASP A 39 10.05 6.10 -14.83
C ASP A 39 9.38 4.97 -15.62
N GLY A 40 8.05 4.87 -15.58
CA GLY A 40 7.28 3.83 -16.23
C GLY A 40 7.20 2.48 -15.49
N ILE A 41 7.80 2.34 -14.29
CA ILE A 41 7.62 1.11 -13.51
C ILE A 41 6.16 0.94 -13.13
N VAL A 42 5.63 -0.26 -13.33
CA VAL A 42 4.30 -0.67 -12.89
C VAL A 42 4.43 -1.53 -11.63
N PHE A 43 3.64 -1.26 -10.60
CA PHE A 43 3.70 -1.99 -9.34
C PHE A 43 2.35 -2.11 -8.64
N ALA A 44 2.19 -3.18 -7.88
CA ALA A 44 1.03 -3.42 -7.05
C ALA A 44 1.11 -2.62 -5.74
N VAL A 45 -0.04 -2.13 -5.27
CA VAL A 45 -0.17 -1.43 -3.97
C VAL A 45 -1.16 -2.18 -3.09
N ARG A 46 -0.96 -2.14 -1.76
CA ARG A 46 -1.80 -2.84 -0.77
C ARG A 46 -2.89 -1.98 -0.16
N THR A 47 -3.16 -0.84 -0.75
CA THR A 47 -4.18 0.11 -0.32
C THR A 47 -4.96 0.59 -1.53
N SER A 48 -6.23 0.95 -1.36
CA SER A 48 -7.07 1.45 -2.47
C SER A 48 -6.58 2.77 -3.02
N SER A 49 -5.94 3.59 -2.17
CA SER A 49 -5.39 4.90 -2.53
C SER A 49 -4.02 5.13 -1.91
N VAL A 50 -3.28 6.07 -2.45
CA VAL A 50 -1.99 6.57 -1.95
C VAL A 50 -2.14 7.96 -1.35
N TRP A 51 -1.12 8.44 -0.63
CA TRP A 51 -1.16 9.76 0.03
C TRP A 51 -1.43 10.89 -0.98
N GLY A 52 -2.41 11.73 -0.64
CA GLY A 52 -2.79 12.88 -1.47
C GLY A 52 -3.96 12.63 -2.41
N GLU A 53 -4.42 11.39 -2.57
CA GLU A 53 -5.68 11.12 -3.26
C GLU A 53 -6.86 11.57 -2.39
N ASP A 54 -7.91 12.08 -3.04
CA ASP A 54 -9.12 12.57 -2.38
C ASP A 54 -10.12 11.42 -2.21
N THR A 55 -10.02 10.74 -1.05
CA THR A 55 -10.92 9.64 -0.68
C THR A 55 -11.42 9.84 0.75
N GLU A 56 -12.60 9.32 1.06
CA GLU A 56 -13.27 9.48 2.36
C GLU A 56 -12.35 9.16 3.55
N GLY A 57 -11.63 8.04 3.49
CA GLY A 57 -10.74 7.61 4.58
C GLY A 57 -9.43 8.38 4.67
N MET A 58 -9.05 9.17 3.67
CA MET A 58 -7.76 9.87 3.65
C MET A 58 -7.70 10.99 4.71
N GLU A 59 -8.83 11.55 5.09
CA GLU A 59 -8.89 12.53 6.17
C GLU A 59 -8.44 11.91 7.51
N LEU A 60 -8.91 10.71 7.83
CA LEU A 60 -8.48 9.99 9.04
C LEU A 60 -6.97 9.69 8.99
N ILE A 61 -6.42 9.32 7.85
CA ILE A 61 -4.97 9.10 7.68
C ILE A 61 -4.20 10.40 7.95
N ARG A 62 -4.67 11.54 7.41
CA ARG A 62 -4.07 12.86 7.67
C ARG A 62 -4.12 13.23 9.16
N ASN A 63 -5.25 12.99 9.81
CA ASN A 63 -5.41 13.25 11.24
C ASN A 63 -4.45 12.41 12.09
N ILE A 64 -4.29 11.12 11.78
CA ILE A 64 -3.30 10.25 12.45
C ILE A 64 -1.87 10.78 12.21
N SER A 65 -1.55 11.21 11.01
CA SER A 65 -0.25 11.81 10.70
C SER A 65 -0.02 13.09 11.51
N SER A 66 -1.05 13.94 11.66
CA SER A 66 -0.97 15.20 12.42
C SER A 66 -0.69 14.98 13.90
N MET A 67 -1.21 13.90 14.50
CA MET A 67 -0.94 13.54 15.90
C MET A 67 0.56 13.32 16.18
N SER A 68 1.35 13.01 15.15
CA SER A 68 2.82 12.91 15.24
C SER A 68 3.55 14.20 14.88
N GLY A 69 2.84 15.34 14.77
CA GLY A 69 3.40 16.65 14.39
C GLY A 69 3.85 16.71 12.92
N LYS A 70 3.29 15.88 12.04
CA LYS A 70 3.75 15.75 10.66
C LYS A 70 2.58 15.83 9.65
N GLN A 71 1.58 16.65 9.93
CA GLN A 71 0.37 16.81 9.11
C GLN A 71 0.67 17.18 7.65
N ASP A 72 1.71 17.96 7.42
CA ASP A 72 2.06 18.46 6.09
C ASP A 72 3.11 17.59 5.36
N GLN A 73 3.58 16.53 6.00
CA GLN A 73 4.58 15.65 5.42
C GLN A 73 3.92 14.56 4.58
N TYR A 74 4.43 14.34 3.38
CA TYR A 74 4.06 13.18 2.56
C TYR A 74 4.30 11.86 3.30
N ARG A 75 3.36 10.94 3.20
CA ARG A 75 3.44 9.60 3.79
C ARG A 75 3.50 8.53 2.72
N SER A 76 4.47 7.62 2.88
CA SER A 76 4.69 6.55 1.91
C SER A 76 3.53 5.57 1.81
N VAL A 77 3.50 4.81 0.72
CA VAL A 77 2.54 3.71 0.54
C VAL A 77 2.60 2.70 1.70
N HIS A 78 3.77 2.49 2.30
CA HIS A 78 3.92 1.58 3.45
C HIS A 78 3.31 2.15 4.74
N TYR A 79 3.36 3.47 4.94
CA TYR A 79 2.72 4.11 6.09
C TYR A 79 1.21 3.90 6.08
N ILE A 80 0.56 4.15 4.94
CA ILE A 80 -0.89 3.97 4.78
C ILE A 80 -1.27 2.50 4.97
N SER A 81 -0.51 1.59 4.36
CA SER A 81 -0.71 0.15 4.51
C SER A 81 -0.58 -0.32 5.96
N ALA A 82 0.38 0.24 6.73
CA ALA A 82 0.55 -0.07 8.14
C ALA A 82 -0.66 0.40 8.98
N ILE A 83 -1.21 1.58 8.69
CA ILE A 83 -2.45 2.05 9.35
C ILE A 83 -3.59 1.09 9.05
N CYS A 84 -3.83 0.72 7.78
CA CYS A 84 -4.86 -0.25 7.44
C CYS A 84 -4.71 -1.56 8.23
N SER A 85 -3.50 -2.13 8.26
CA SER A 85 -3.22 -3.37 9.00
C SER A 85 -3.50 -3.22 10.50
N THR A 86 -3.11 -2.08 11.09
CA THR A 86 -3.36 -1.79 12.51
C THR A 86 -4.86 -1.69 12.81
N PHE A 87 -5.63 -1.02 11.96
CA PHE A 87 -7.07 -0.86 12.17
C PHE A 87 -7.82 -2.18 12.04
N TYR A 88 -7.45 -3.06 11.11
CA TYR A 88 -8.02 -4.42 11.04
C TYR A 88 -7.81 -5.16 12.36
N ILE A 89 -6.58 -5.17 12.89
CA ILE A 89 -6.27 -5.85 14.15
C ILE A 89 -7.02 -5.22 15.33
N VAL A 90 -7.02 -3.89 15.45
CA VAL A 90 -7.68 -3.18 16.55
C VAL A 90 -9.19 -3.43 16.55
N GLU A 91 -9.85 -3.42 15.41
CA GLU A 91 -11.28 -3.72 15.33
C GLU A 91 -11.58 -5.19 15.64
N ALA A 92 -10.72 -6.12 15.22
CA ALA A 92 -10.84 -7.53 15.61
C ALA A 92 -10.67 -7.70 17.13
N MET A 93 -9.70 -7.02 17.74
CA MET A 93 -9.52 -7.00 19.20
C MET A 93 -10.75 -6.44 19.93
N LYS A 94 -11.33 -5.34 19.45
CA LYS A 94 -12.58 -4.78 20.03
C LYS A 94 -13.72 -5.79 19.97
N THR A 95 -13.85 -6.52 18.89
CA THR A 95 -14.85 -7.59 18.75
C THR A 95 -14.59 -8.72 19.74
N ALA A 96 -13.34 -9.18 19.86
CA ALA A 96 -12.94 -10.22 20.79
C ALA A 96 -13.17 -9.80 22.27
N ILE A 97 -12.90 -8.55 22.62
CA ILE A 97 -13.21 -7.99 23.95
C ILE A 97 -14.71 -8.05 24.23
N ALA A 98 -15.53 -7.59 23.28
CA ALA A 98 -16.99 -7.61 23.43
C ALA A 98 -17.56 -9.02 23.60
N GLU A 99 -16.85 -10.04 23.08
CA GLU A 99 -17.20 -11.45 23.21
C GLU A 99 -16.56 -12.11 24.46
N GLY A 100 -15.82 -11.36 25.28
CA GLY A 100 -15.17 -11.86 26.49
C GLY A 100 -13.97 -12.78 26.21
N LYS A 101 -13.38 -12.74 25.02
CA LYS A 101 -12.31 -13.65 24.57
C LYS A 101 -11.14 -12.90 23.91
N LEU A 102 -10.46 -12.06 24.69
CA LEU A 102 -9.26 -11.32 24.23
C LEU A 102 -8.01 -12.20 24.32
N ASP A 103 -7.89 -13.15 23.43
CA ASP A 103 -6.69 -13.95 23.19
C ASP A 103 -6.45 -14.12 21.67
N GLY A 104 -5.37 -14.82 21.30
CA GLY A 104 -5.04 -14.99 19.88
C GLY A 104 -6.13 -15.72 19.08
N GLU A 105 -6.82 -16.68 19.71
CA GLU A 105 -7.93 -17.40 19.07
C GLU A 105 -9.16 -16.50 18.90
N GLY A 106 -9.53 -15.73 19.92
CA GLY A 106 -10.64 -14.80 19.87
C GLY A 106 -10.44 -13.71 18.81
N ILE A 107 -9.25 -13.11 18.74
CA ILE A 107 -8.92 -12.13 17.70
C ILE A 107 -9.02 -12.75 16.30
N ARG A 108 -8.43 -13.92 16.08
CA ARG A 108 -8.52 -14.65 14.82
C ARG A 108 -9.97 -14.93 14.43
N ASN A 109 -10.77 -15.45 15.36
CA ASN A 109 -12.18 -15.75 15.13
C ASN A 109 -13.00 -14.48 14.83
N ALA A 110 -12.68 -13.36 15.47
CA ALA A 110 -13.28 -12.07 15.17
C ALA A 110 -13.00 -11.60 13.73
N MET A 111 -11.79 -11.85 13.22
CA MET A 111 -11.45 -11.57 11.82
C MET A 111 -12.25 -12.47 10.86
N TYR A 112 -12.39 -13.78 11.16
CA TYR A 112 -13.10 -14.73 10.31
C TYR A 112 -14.61 -14.48 10.21
N LYS A 113 -15.20 -13.76 11.15
CA LYS A 113 -16.61 -13.34 11.10
C LYS A 113 -16.88 -12.23 10.10
N LYS A 114 -15.84 -11.54 9.65
CA LYS A 114 -15.96 -10.42 8.73
C LYS A 114 -15.87 -10.88 7.28
N ASP A 115 -16.63 -10.24 6.42
CA ASP A 115 -16.60 -10.47 4.99
C ASP A 115 -16.58 -9.13 4.25
N ASN A 116 -15.74 -9.04 3.23
CA ASN A 116 -15.56 -7.82 2.44
C ASN A 116 -15.36 -6.57 3.34
N TRP A 117 -14.57 -6.74 4.38
CA TRP A 117 -14.46 -5.80 5.48
C TRP A 117 -13.47 -4.68 5.20
N ILE A 118 -13.90 -3.45 5.38
CA ILE A 118 -13.07 -2.25 5.43
C ILE A 118 -13.18 -1.69 6.86
N PRO A 119 -12.08 -1.37 7.55
CA PRO A 119 -12.12 -0.77 8.87
C PRO A 119 -12.87 0.57 8.86
N LYS A 120 -13.60 0.85 9.94
CA LYS A 120 -14.45 2.04 10.05
C LYS A 120 -13.63 3.33 9.85
N GLY A 121 -14.13 4.19 8.97
CA GLY A 121 -13.50 5.48 8.64
C GLY A 121 -12.34 5.39 7.65
N LEU A 122 -12.07 4.22 7.06
CA LEU A 122 -10.98 4.01 6.09
C LEU A 122 -11.49 3.57 4.72
N SER A 123 -12.74 3.88 4.40
CA SER A 123 -13.33 3.69 3.07
C SER A 123 -12.53 4.44 2.00
N GLY A 124 -12.29 3.79 0.86
CA GLY A 124 -11.47 4.33 -0.23
C GLY A 124 -9.95 4.35 0.04
N VAL A 125 -9.50 3.98 1.24
CA VAL A 125 -8.08 3.86 1.58
C VAL A 125 -7.66 2.42 1.81
N CYS A 126 -8.34 1.70 2.71
CA CYS A 126 -8.07 0.28 2.91
C CYS A 126 -8.84 -0.55 1.90
N LEU A 127 -8.24 -1.63 1.43
CA LEU A 127 -8.89 -2.58 0.53
C LEU A 127 -9.87 -3.47 1.31
N PRO A 128 -11.01 -3.83 0.74
CA PRO A 128 -11.90 -4.80 1.36
C PRO A 128 -11.19 -6.14 1.56
N SER A 129 -11.36 -6.73 2.73
CA SER A 129 -10.65 -7.95 3.11
C SER A 129 -11.57 -8.99 3.70
N THR A 130 -11.30 -10.26 3.39
CA THR A 130 -12.00 -11.43 3.93
C THR A 130 -10.99 -12.49 4.31
N TRP A 131 -10.96 -12.89 5.59
CA TRP A 131 -10.19 -14.03 6.07
C TRP A 131 -11.14 -15.13 6.51
N LYS A 132 -10.83 -16.38 6.17
CA LYS A 132 -11.56 -17.56 6.60
C LYS A 132 -10.59 -18.58 7.20
N ASN A 133 -11.13 -19.55 7.93
CA ASN A 133 -10.32 -20.59 8.58
C ASN A 133 -9.47 -21.40 7.60
N ASP A 134 -9.93 -21.55 6.38
CA ASP A 134 -9.28 -22.29 5.30
C ASP A 134 -8.75 -21.39 4.16
N ASP A 135 -8.83 -20.07 4.32
CA ASP A 135 -8.35 -19.10 3.32
C ASP A 135 -7.86 -17.81 3.99
N HIS A 136 -6.55 -17.66 4.10
CA HIS A 136 -5.89 -16.52 4.76
C HIS A 136 -5.46 -15.41 3.81
N ARG A 137 -5.84 -15.44 2.55
CA ARG A 137 -5.39 -14.44 1.55
C ARG A 137 -5.84 -13.01 1.82
N GLY A 138 -6.91 -12.79 2.55
CA GLY A 138 -7.42 -11.49 2.96
C GLY A 138 -7.85 -10.60 1.77
N LEU A 139 -6.89 -9.95 1.13
CA LEU A 139 -7.13 -9.05 0.00
C LEU A 139 -7.35 -9.80 -1.30
N MET A 140 -8.35 -9.35 -2.07
CA MET A 140 -8.64 -9.89 -3.41
C MET A 140 -8.49 -8.83 -4.50
N GLU A 141 -8.51 -7.57 -4.12
CA GLU A 141 -8.29 -6.46 -5.04
C GLU A 141 -6.83 -6.01 -4.97
N VAL A 142 -6.27 -5.72 -6.11
CA VAL A 142 -4.88 -5.28 -6.26
C VAL A 142 -4.85 -4.03 -7.14
N PRO A 143 -4.74 -2.84 -6.55
CA PRO A 143 -4.52 -1.62 -7.30
C PRO A 143 -3.14 -1.62 -7.95
N ILE A 144 -3.09 -1.21 -9.19
CA ILE A 144 -1.90 -1.13 -10.01
C ILE A 144 -1.57 0.33 -10.26
N TYR A 145 -0.36 0.71 -9.93
CA TYR A 145 0.15 2.06 -10.12
C TYR A 145 1.35 2.07 -11.04
N MET A 146 1.50 3.16 -11.77
CA MET A 146 2.69 3.46 -12.57
C MET A 146 3.44 4.65 -11.96
N VAL A 147 4.75 4.54 -11.96
CA VAL A 147 5.66 5.62 -11.55
C VAL A 147 5.89 6.59 -12.70
N LYS A 148 5.73 7.89 -12.45
CA LYS A 148 6.18 8.97 -13.33
C LYS A 148 7.27 9.77 -12.64
N VAL A 149 8.39 9.98 -13.34
CA VAL A 149 9.52 10.79 -12.87
C VAL A 149 9.77 11.95 -13.85
N ASN A 150 9.44 13.16 -13.42
CA ASN A 150 9.42 14.36 -14.26
C ASN A 150 10.62 15.29 -14.05
N GLY A 151 11.70 14.81 -13.44
CA GLY A 151 12.90 15.62 -13.21
C GLY A 151 13.97 14.93 -12.39
N ALA A 152 14.95 15.70 -11.95
CA ALA A 152 16.05 15.22 -11.11
C ALA A 152 15.58 14.96 -9.68
N THR A 153 16.02 13.85 -9.09
CA THR A 153 15.58 13.38 -7.76
C THR A 153 16.66 13.50 -6.68
N GLU A 154 17.90 13.76 -7.06
CA GLU A 154 19.07 13.59 -6.18
C GLU A 154 19.11 14.59 -5.02
N LYS A 155 18.75 15.87 -5.27
CA LYS A 155 18.92 16.98 -4.32
C LYS A 155 17.74 17.22 -3.40
N LYS A 156 16.61 16.53 -3.60
CA LYS A 156 15.38 16.73 -2.84
C LYS A 156 15.06 15.51 -1.99
N ASN A 157 14.38 15.69 -0.87
CA ASN A 157 13.83 14.58 -0.12
C ASN A 157 12.53 14.08 -0.76
N VAL A 158 12.00 12.92 -0.30
CA VAL A 158 10.78 12.32 -0.88
C VAL A 158 9.59 13.26 -0.76
N ASP A 159 9.41 13.91 0.39
CA ASP A 159 8.29 14.85 0.61
C ASP A 159 8.27 15.98 -0.44
N GLN A 160 9.43 16.59 -0.69
CA GLN A 160 9.56 17.63 -1.71
C GLN A 160 9.28 17.09 -3.12
N LEU A 161 9.83 15.92 -3.46
CA LEU A 161 9.64 15.31 -4.78
C LEU A 161 8.17 14.99 -5.08
N MET A 162 7.42 14.53 -4.08
CA MET A 162 6.00 14.24 -4.22
C MET A 162 5.15 15.52 -4.29
N LYS A 163 5.39 16.48 -3.41
CA LYS A 163 4.67 17.77 -3.41
C LYS A 163 4.86 18.56 -4.70
N GLU A 164 6.08 18.57 -5.22
CA GLU A 164 6.42 19.26 -6.47
C GLU A 164 6.07 18.44 -7.72
N LYS A 165 5.48 17.26 -7.57
CA LYS A 165 5.11 16.34 -8.65
C LYS A 165 6.29 15.92 -9.55
N VAL A 166 7.52 15.96 -9.00
CA VAL A 166 8.70 15.39 -9.65
C VAL A 166 8.57 13.87 -9.71
N ILE A 167 8.07 13.26 -8.63
CA ILE A 167 7.61 11.87 -8.59
C ILE A 167 6.08 11.87 -8.48
N GLN A 168 5.42 11.03 -9.27
CA GLN A 168 3.99 10.80 -9.18
C GLN A 168 3.72 9.30 -9.23
N LEU A 169 2.77 8.85 -8.43
CA LEU A 169 2.19 7.51 -8.48
C LEU A 169 0.82 7.65 -9.14
N VAL A 170 0.68 7.10 -10.33
CA VAL A 170 -0.55 7.20 -11.13
C VAL A 170 -1.26 5.86 -11.10
N LYS A 171 -2.49 5.84 -10.61
CA LYS A 171 -3.32 4.63 -10.64
C LYS A 171 -3.68 4.31 -12.07
N GLU A 172 -3.32 3.12 -12.53
CA GLU A 172 -3.58 2.64 -13.89
C GLU A 172 -4.76 1.67 -13.92
N ASP A 173 -4.88 0.81 -12.90
CA ASP A 173 -5.91 -0.22 -12.87
C ASP A 173 -6.17 -0.71 -11.44
N GLN A 174 -7.20 -1.51 -11.29
CA GLN A 174 -7.48 -2.28 -10.07
C GLN A 174 -8.02 -3.64 -10.48
N ILE A 175 -7.19 -4.66 -10.30
CA ILE A 175 -7.53 -6.04 -10.69
C ILE A 175 -8.12 -6.80 -9.51
N THR A 176 -9.13 -7.65 -9.80
CA THR A 176 -9.63 -8.64 -8.84
C THR A 176 -8.95 -9.97 -9.09
N VAL A 177 -8.26 -10.49 -8.08
CA VAL A 177 -7.60 -11.79 -8.14
C VAL A 177 -8.58 -12.88 -7.69
N PRO A 178 -8.84 -13.91 -8.51
CA PRO A 178 -9.78 -14.95 -8.13
C PRO A 178 -9.29 -15.79 -6.95
N ARG A 179 -10.21 -16.17 -6.06
CA ARG A 179 -9.93 -17.08 -4.93
C ARG A 179 -9.85 -18.52 -5.43
N ARG A 180 -8.75 -18.88 -6.05
CA ARG A 180 -8.52 -20.27 -6.47
C ARG A 180 -8.20 -21.14 -5.25
N PRO A 181 -8.84 -22.32 -5.10
CA PRO A 181 -8.61 -23.21 -3.95
C PRO A 181 -7.16 -23.62 -3.74
N GLU A 182 -6.39 -23.74 -4.81
CA GLU A 182 -4.96 -24.11 -4.79
C GLU A 182 -4.04 -22.98 -4.30
N TRP A 183 -4.56 -21.75 -4.13
CA TRP A 183 -3.79 -20.56 -3.69
C TRP A 183 -4.26 -20.06 -2.32
N ARG A 184 -4.39 -20.92 -1.34
CA ARG A 184 -5.01 -20.57 -0.06
C ARG A 184 -4.20 -19.66 0.87
N GLY A 185 -2.94 -19.41 0.61
CA GLY A 185 -2.12 -18.42 1.33
C GLY A 185 -1.78 -18.81 2.78
N TYR A 186 -1.42 -20.09 3.03
CA TYR A 186 -0.86 -20.58 4.28
C TYR A 186 0.38 -21.42 4.04
#